data_41b60bf72062e737631458ab280c7ae2
#
_entry.id   41b60bf72062e737631458ab280c7ae2
#
_cell.length_a   1.000
_cell.length_b   1.000
_cell.length_c   1.000
_cell.angle_alpha   90.00
_cell.angle_beta   90.00
_cell.angle_gamma   90.00
#
_symmetry.space_group_name_H-M   'P 1'
#
loop_
_entity.id
_entity.type
_entity.pdbx_description
1 polymer ?
#
loop_
_entity_poly.entity_id
_entity_poly.type
_entity_poly.pdbx_seq_one_letter_code
_entity_poly.pdbx_strand_id
1 'polypeptide(L)'
;NEAVEERIIDVSEVDVEEVEEDVEVSFAVIEDVPVFPGCEGLSKNEMKNCFQQKVQEHVRKNFKYPQTALEMNIQGRVSVVFIIDSKGHTTNVRSRGPDRILEKEAERIIGLLPKMTPGKQRGKSVKVSYAVPIFFKLAE
;
A
#
# COMPACT_ATOMS: atom_id res chain seq x y z
N ASN A 1 23.33 -11.91 -36.27
CA ASN A 1 22.28 -12.86 -36.05
C ASN A 1 20.97 -12.14 -35.73
N GLU A 2 19.99 -12.28 -36.59
CA GLU A 2 18.73 -11.55 -36.52
C GLU A 2 17.97 -11.83 -35.23
N ALA A 3 17.89 -13.06 -34.80
CA ALA A 3 17.17 -13.41 -33.60
C ALA A 3 17.78 -12.77 -32.36
N VAL A 4 19.10 -12.68 -32.32
CA VAL A 4 19.80 -12.03 -31.21
C VAL A 4 19.55 -10.52 -31.25
N GLU A 5 19.59 -9.91 -32.40
CA GLU A 5 19.35 -8.47 -32.53
C GLU A 5 17.94 -8.09 -32.09
N GLU A 6 16.93 -8.84 -32.53
CA GLU A 6 15.56 -8.59 -32.14
C GLU A 6 15.41 -8.73 -30.63
N ARG A 7 16.04 -9.73 -30.05
CA ARG A 7 15.98 -9.95 -28.59
C ARG A 7 16.62 -8.81 -27.83
N ILE A 8 17.71 -8.26 -28.35
CA ILE A 8 18.39 -7.14 -27.70
C ILE A 8 17.49 -5.92 -27.66
N ILE A 9 16.79 -5.63 -28.74
CA ILE A 9 15.89 -4.49 -28.79
C ILE A 9 14.74 -4.65 -27.80
N ASP A 10 14.11 -5.82 -27.77
CA ASP A 10 13.00 -6.10 -26.85
C ASP A 10 13.46 -6.06 -25.40
N VAL A 11 14.61 -6.65 -25.13
CA VAL A 11 15.18 -6.67 -23.77
C VAL A 11 15.45 -5.25 -23.27
N SER A 12 15.92 -4.36 -24.14
CA SER A 12 16.17 -2.99 -23.73
C SER A 12 14.92 -2.28 -23.26
N GLU A 13 13.81 -2.45 -23.95
CA GLU A 13 12.54 -1.84 -23.53
C GLU A 13 12.02 -2.46 -22.25
N VAL A 14 12.07 -3.79 -22.16
CA VAL A 14 11.61 -4.51 -20.98
C VAL A 14 12.47 -4.15 -19.76
N ASP A 15 13.78 -4.05 -19.95
CA ASP A 15 14.69 -3.72 -18.86
C ASP A 15 14.39 -2.34 -18.25
N VAL A 16 14.07 -1.36 -19.09
CA VAL A 16 13.74 -0.02 -18.59
C VAL A 16 12.48 -0.08 -17.73
N GLU A 17 11.45 -0.78 -18.17
CA GLU A 17 10.22 -0.93 -17.39
C GLU A 17 10.47 -1.69 -16.09
N GLU A 18 11.23 -2.79 -16.15
CA GLU A 18 11.54 -3.60 -14.97
C GLU A 18 12.31 -2.80 -13.93
N VAL A 19 13.27 -1.98 -14.35
CA VAL A 19 14.04 -1.14 -13.42
C VAL A 19 13.11 -0.18 -12.69
N GLU A 20 12.15 0.43 -13.38
CA GLU A 20 11.20 1.33 -12.76
C GLU A 20 10.27 0.59 -11.80
N GLU A 21 9.80 -0.60 -12.19
CA GLU A 21 8.91 -1.38 -11.35
C GLU A 21 9.59 -1.94 -10.11
N ASP A 22 10.89 -2.25 -10.19
CA ASP A 22 11.63 -2.83 -9.07
C ASP A 22 12.08 -1.83 -8.03
N VAL A 23 12.08 -0.55 -8.35
CA VAL A 23 12.48 0.48 -7.38
C VAL A 23 11.39 0.62 -6.33
N GLU A 24 11.79 0.50 -5.08
CA GLU A 24 10.90 0.66 -3.93
C GLU A 24 11.39 1.81 -3.06
N VAL A 25 10.48 2.72 -2.73
CA VAL A 25 10.79 3.89 -1.91
C VAL A 25 9.79 3.96 -0.78
N SER A 26 10.27 4.28 0.42
CA SER A 26 9.40 4.46 1.57
C SER A 26 8.54 5.71 1.41
N PHE A 27 7.27 5.62 1.83
CA PHE A 27 6.36 6.77 1.85
C PHE A 27 6.96 7.96 2.59
N ALA A 28 7.74 7.71 3.62
CA ALA A 28 8.31 8.77 4.45
C ALA A 28 9.28 9.68 3.69
N VAL A 29 9.92 9.17 2.63
CA VAL A 29 10.99 9.89 1.93
C VAL A 29 10.75 10.10 0.45
N ILE A 30 9.69 9.54 -0.11
CA ILE A 30 9.43 9.64 -1.55
C ILE A 30 9.11 11.08 -1.96
N GLU A 31 9.53 11.47 -3.17
CA GLU A 31 9.26 12.83 -3.67
C GLU A 31 7.77 13.08 -3.86
N ASP A 32 7.08 12.20 -4.58
CA ASP A 32 5.65 12.32 -4.84
C ASP A 32 4.94 11.07 -4.31
N VAL A 33 4.16 11.25 -3.26
CA VAL A 33 3.41 10.13 -2.66
C VAL A 33 2.32 9.64 -3.61
N PRO A 34 1.85 8.39 -3.45
CA PRO A 34 0.70 7.93 -4.23
C PRO A 34 -0.50 8.84 -4.00
N VAL A 35 -1.33 8.99 -5.03
CA VAL A 35 -2.51 9.84 -4.93
C VAL A 35 -3.73 8.95 -4.72
N PHE A 36 -4.29 9.03 -3.53
CA PHE A 36 -5.53 8.35 -3.20
C PHE A 36 -6.68 9.02 -3.96
N PRO A 37 -7.66 8.27 -4.49
CA PRO A 37 -8.80 8.89 -5.17
C PRO A 37 -9.46 9.94 -4.27
N GLY A 38 -9.62 11.14 -4.79
CA GLY A 38 -10.13 12.28 -4.06
C GLY A 38 -9.07 13.26 -3.58
N CYS A 39 -7.80 12.90 -3.70
CA CYS A 39 -6.70 13.76 -3.27
C CYS A 39 -5.99 14.48 -4.42
N GLU A 40 -6.54 14.42 -5.64
CA GLU A 40 -5.91 15.01 -6.81
C GLU A 40 -5.78 16.53 -6.69
N GLY A 41 -4.70 17.08 -7.24
CA GLY A 41 -4.54 18.52 -7.38
C GLY A 41 -4.06 19.27 -6.14
N LEU A 42 -3.65 18.55 -5.11
CA LEU A 42 -3.17 19.18 -3.88
C LEU A 42 -1.66 19.44 -3.92
N SER A 43 -1.18 20.30 -3.02
CA SER A 43 0.25 20.50 -2.82
C SER A 43 0.90 19.25 -2.23
N LYS A 44 2.23 19.15 -2.27
CA LYS A 44 2.95 17.98 -1.76
C LYS A 44 2.61 17.66 -0.30
N ASN A 45 2.58 18.67 0.55
CA ASN A 45 2.27 18.45 1.96
C ASN A 45 0.82 18.03 2.16
N GLU A 46 -0.08 18.66 1.43
CA GLU A 46 -1.50 18.30 1.48
C GLU A 46 -1.76 16.90 0.94
N MET A 47 -1.00 16.48 -0.08
CA MET A 47 -1.08 15.13 -0.63
C MET A 47 -0.78 14.07 0.43
N LYS A 48 0.28 14.27 1.21
CA LYS A 48 0.65 13.35 2.28
C LYS A 48 -0.46 13.24 3.32
N ASN A 49 -0.97 14.37 3.75
CA ASN A 49 -2.02 14.41 4.77
C ASN A 49 -3.30 13.78 4.24
N CYS A 50 -3.65 14.08 2.99
CA CYS A 50 -4.83 13.51 2.36
C CYS A 50 -4.74 11.98 2.26
N PHE A 51 -3.60 11.48 1.82
CA PHE A 51 -3.35 10.04 1.75
C PHE A 51 -3.56 9.38 3.12
N GLN A 52 -2.94 9.92 4.15
CA GLN A 52 -3.03 9.36 5.50
C GLN A 52 -4.46 9.37 6.02
N GLN A 53 -5.18 10.48 5.82
CA GLN A 53 -6.58 10.59 6.23
C GLN A 53 -7.47 9.60 5.47
N LYS A 54 -7.26 9.47 4.17
CA LYS A 54 -8.06 8.55 3.34
C LYS A 54 -7.82 7.10 3.74
N VAL A 55 -6.59 6.73 4.07
CA VAL A 55 -6.30 5.37 4.54
C VAL A 55 -7.01 5.12 5.87
N GLN A 56 -6.96 6.08 6.79
CA GLN A 56 -7.64 5.94 8.08
C GLN A 56 -9.15 5.84 7.93
N GLU A 57 -9.74 6.65 7.05
CA GLU A 57 -11.17 6.57 6.75
C GLU A 57 -11.53 5.21 6.17
N HIS A 58 -10.69 4.71 5.25
CA HIS A 58 -10.88 3.39 4.65
C HIS A 58 -10.89 2.29 5.71
N VAL A 59 -9.95 2.36 6.65
CA VAL A 59 -9.88 1.39 7.75
C VAL A 59 -11.17 1.44 8.57
N ARG A 60 -11.60 2.63 9.00
CA ARG A 60 -12.81 2.77 9.79
C ARG A 60 -14.05 2.26 9.06
N LYS A 61 -14.14 2.57 7.78
CA LYS A 61 -15.30 2.21 6.97
C LYS A 61 -15.42 0.70 6.77
N ASN A 62 -14.31 0.02 6.65
CA ASN A 62 -14.28 -1.41 6.33
C ASN A 62 -14.01 -2.29 7.54
N PHE A 63 -13.82 -1.71 8.70
CA PHE A 63 -13.48 -2.42 9.92
C PHE A 63 -14.65 -3.29 10.39
N LYS A 64 -14.32 -4.55 10.69
CA LYS A 64 -15.26 -5.48 11.33
C LYS A 64 -14.49 -6.24 12.39
N TYR A 65 -14.98 -6.18 13.62
CA TYR A 65 -14.35 -6.95 14.68
C TYR A 65 -14.69 -8.42 14.46
N PRO A 66 -13.70 -9.32 14.33
CA PRO A 66 -13.99 -10.73 14.11
C PRO A 66 -14.79 -11.32 15.28
N GLN A 67 -15.84 -12.06 14.97
CA GLN A 67 -16.75 -12.61 15.99
C GLN A 67 -16.00 -13.49 16.98
N THR A 68 -15.11 -14.35 16.50
CA THR A 68 -14.32 -15.22 17.37
C THR A 68 -13.47 -14.42 18.34
N ALA A 69 -12.88 -13.33 17.85
CA ALA A 69 -12.07 -12.46 18.70
C ALA A 69 -12.91 -11.75 19.75
N LEU A 70 -14.13 -11.35 19.41
CA LEU A 70 -15.07 -10.79 20.40
C LEU A 70 -15.37 -11.80 21.50
N GLU A 71 -15.70 -13.02 21.11
CA GLU A 71 -16.04 -14.08 22.06
C GLU A 71 -14.89 -14.43 23.00
N MET A 72 -13.66 -14.37 22.47
CA MET A 72 -12.46 -14.72 23.22
C MET A 72 -11.79 -13.52 23.88
N ASN A 73 -12.38 -12.35 23.79
CA ASN A 73 -11.83 -11.10 24.33
C ASN A 73 -10.42 -10.79 23.80
N ILE A 74 -10.18 -11.10 22.51
CA ILE A 74 -8.89 -10.83 21.88
C ILE A 74 -8.88 -9.40 21.35
N GLN A 75 -7.89 -8.62 21.78
CA GLN A 75 -7.73 -7.24 21.34
C GLN A 75 -6.24 -6.92 21.20
N GLY A 76 -5.95 -5.81 20.54
CA GLY A 76 -4.59 -5.35 20.40
C GLY A 76 -4.36 -4.58 19.12
N ARG A 77 -3.10 -4.20 18.93
CA ARG A 77 -2.65 -3.45 17.77
C ARG A 77 -2.07 -4.40 16.73
N VAL A 78 -2.50 -4.22 15.48
CA VAL A 78 -1.91 -4.93 14.35
C VAL A 78 -1.20 -3.90 13.46
N SER A 79 0.08 -4.12 13.22
CA SER A 79 0.84 -3.28 12.29
C SER A 79 0.81 -3.94 10.92
N VAL A 80 0.36 -3.19 9.91
CA VAL A 80 0.28 -3.68 8.54
C VAL A 80 1.25 -2.91 7.68
N VAL A 81 2.09 -3.63 6.95
CA VAL A 81 3.01 -3.05 5.97
C VAL A 81 2.59 -3.56 4.60
N PHE A 82 2.50 -2.66 3.64
CA PHE A 82 2.12 -3.03 2.30
C PHE A 82 2.81 -2.15 1.27
N ILE A 83 2.72 -2.55 0.01
CA ILE A 83 3.33 -1.84 -1.09
C ILE A 83 2.23 -1.39 -2.05
N ILE A 84 2.31 -0.11 -2.45
CA ILE A 84 1.53 0.41 -3.57
C ILE A 84 2.46 0.34 -4.76
N ASP A 85 2.14 -0.54 -5.72
CA ASP A 85 3.07 -0.81 -6.81
C ASP A 85 3.08 0.32 -7.84
N SER A 86 3.91 0.16 -8.86
CA SER A 86 4.08 1.19 -9.89
C SER A 86 2.85 1.42 -10.76
N LYS A 87 1.82 0.60 -10.58
CA LYS A 87 0.53 0.75 -11.25
C LYS A 87 -0.57 1.22 -10.32
N GLY A 88 -0.25 1.44 -9.04
CA GLY A 88 -1.19 1.96 -8.06
C GLY A 88 -1.96 0.90 -7.29
N HIS A 89 -1.63 -0.37 -7.45
CA HIS A 89 -2.30 -1.45 -6.75
C HIS A 89 -1.63 -1.77 -5.42
N THR A 90 -2.44 -2.10 -4.41
CA THR A 90 -1.93 -2.57 -3.12
C THR A 90 -1.47 -4.02 -3.26
N THR A 91 -0.23 -4.27 -2.89
CA THR A 91 0.39 -5.59 -2.98
C THR A 91 1.22 -5.87 -1.73
N ASN A 92 1.66 -7.11 -1.59
CA ASN A 92 2.61 -7.51 -0.54
C ASN A 92 2.15 -7.11 0.86
N VAL A 93 0.89 -7.38 1.16
CA VAL A 93 0.32 -7.03 2.47
C VAL A 93 0.84 -8.00 3.52
N ARG A 94 1.50 -7.46 4.55
CA ARG A 94 2.04 -8.24 5.67
C ARG A 94 1.61 -7.60 6.97
N SER A 95 1.34 -8.41 7.96
CA SER A 95 0.86 -7.91 9.24
C SER A 95 1.57 -8.58 10.40
N ARG A 96 1.57 -7.89 11.52
CA ARG A 96 2.10 -8.41 12.79
C ARG A 96 1.22 -7.90 13.93
N GLY A 97 0.69 -8.81 14.69
CA GLY A 97 -0.17 -8.50 15.82
C GLY A 97 -0.17 -9.60 16.86
N PRO A 98 -0.93 -9.43 17.92
CA PRO A 98 -0.96 -10.42 19.02
C PRO A 98 -1.67 -11.72 18.66
N ASP A 99 -2.49 -11.72 17.60
CA ASP A 99 -3.28 -12.90 17.25
C ASP A 99 -3.55 -12.94 15.76
N ARG A 100 -3.50 -14.13 15.18
CA ARG A 100 -3.71 -14.34 13.75
C ARG A 100 -5.10 -13.93 13.30
N ILE A 101 -6.11 -14.06 14.16
CA ILE A 101 -7.48 -13.67 13.83
C ILE A 101 -7.55 -12.18 13.52
N LEU A 102 -6.88 -11.35 14.34
CA LEU A 102 -6.81 -9.91 14.12
C LEU A 102 -5.97 -9.57 12.89
N GLU A 103 -4.86 -10.29 12.70
CA GLU A 103 -4.00 -10.08 11.54
C GLU A 103 -4.76 -10.30 10.24
N LYS A 104 -5.56 -11.36 10.16
CA LYS A 104 -6.33 -11.67 8.96
C LYS A 104 -7.33 -10.56 8.64
N GLU A 105 -8.00 -10.03 9.65
CA GLU A 105 -8.93 -8.93 9.44
C GLU A 105 -8.21 -7.68 8.96
N ALA A 106 -7.07 -7.37 9.56
CA ALA A 106 -6.27 -6.21 9.16
C ALA A 106 -5.82 -6.33 7.70
N GLU A 107 -5.36 -7.52 7.30
CA GLU A 107 -4.96 -7.78 5.93
C GLU A 107 -6.14 -7.65 4.96
N ARG A 108 -7.32 -8.12 5.37
CA ARG A 108 -8.53 -7.99 4.56
C ARG A 108 -8.86 -6.51 4.30
N ILE A 109 -8.83 -5.70 5.36
CA ILE A 109 -9.14 -4.28 5.26
C ILE A 109 -8.19 -3.59 4.26
N ILE A 110 -6.90 -3.83 4.41
CA ILE A 110 -5.90 -3.18 3.54
C ILE A 110 -6.00 -3.71 2.11
N GLY A 111 -6.33 -4.98 1.93
CA GLY A 111 -6.52 -5.55 0.61
C GLY A 111 -7.68 -4.94 -0.18
N LEU A 112 -8.59 -4.24 0.50
CA LEU A 112 -9.72 -3.57 -0.14
C LEU A 112 -9.42 -2.14 -0.59
N LEU A 113 -8.20 -1.65 -0.38
CA LEU A 113 -7.83 -0.30 -0.80
C LEU A 113 -8.04 -0.12 -2.31
N PRO A 114 -8.52 1.05 -2.73
CA PRO A 114 -8.74 1.29 -4.16
C PRO A 114 -7.42 1.47 -4.90
N LYS A 115 -7.50 1.34 -6.22
CA LYS A 115 -6.37 1.67 -7.09
C LYS A 115 -6.06 3.16 -6.95
N MET A 116 -4.77 3.48 -6.92
CA MET A 116 -4.28 4.86 -6.76
C MET A 116 -3.41 5.26 -7.94
N THR A 117 -3.15 6.55 -8.06
CA THR A 117 -2.08 7.01 -8.92
C THR A 117 -0.77 6.62 -8.21
N PRO A 118 0.16 5.95 -8.89
CA PRO A 118 1.39 5.49 -8.23
C PRO A 118 2.27 6.64 -7.76
N GLY A 119 3.05 6.39 -6.73
CA GLY A 119 4.05 7.32 -6.27
C GLY A 119 5.16 7.47 -7.30
N LYS A 120 5.86 8.60 -7.27
CA LYS A 120 6.92 8.89 -8.23
C LYS A 120 8.19 9.35 -7.54
N GLN A 121 9.30 8.93 -8.13
CA GLN A 121 10.63 9.35 -7.73
C GLN A 121 11.35 9.77 -9.00
N ARG A 122 11.82 11.02 -9.03
CA ARG A 122 12.47 11.57 -10.22
C ARG A 122 11.60 11.45 -11.49
N GLY A 123 10.28 11.68 -11.31
CA GLY A 123 9.33 11.64 -12.41
C GLY A 123 8.92 10.25 -12.87
N LYS A 124 9.43 9.19 -12.27
CA LYS A 124 9.13 7.81 -12.64
C LYS A 124 8.29 7.11 -11.59
N SER A 125 7.33 6.32 -12.05
CA SER A 125 6.48 5.53 -11.16
C SER A 125 7.31 4.45 -10.46
N VAL A 126 7.17 4.36 -9.15
CA VAL A 126 7.93 3.39 -8.33
C VAL A 126 7.00 2.71 -7.35
N LYS A 127 7.49 1.64 -6.73
CA LYS A 127 6.80 1.00 -5.62
C LYS A 127 6.98 1.84 -4.38
N VAL A 128 5.90 1.95 -3.58
CA VAL A 128 5.95 2.73 -2.34
C VAL A 128 5.55 1.83 -1.18
N SER A 129 6.39 1.75 -0.17
CA SER A 129 6.07 1.01 1.05
C SER A 129 5.42 1.94 2.07
N TYR A 130 4.39 1.45 2.73
CA TYR A 130 3.65 2.21 3.74
C TYR A 130 3.26 1.28 4.88
N ALA A 131 3.23 1.83 6.08
CA ALA A 131 2.84 1.08 7.27
C ALA A 131 1.70 1.80 7.97
N VAL A 132 0.71 1.04 8.42
CA VAL A 132 -0.43 1.59 9.13
C VAL A 132 -0.77 0.69 10.33
N PRO A 133 -1.00 1.27 11.52
CA PRO A 133 -1.47 0.50 12.66
C PRO A 133 -3.00 0.41 12.63
N ILE A 134 -3.52 -0.76 12.96
CA ILE A 134 -4.97 -0.95 13.12
C ILE A 134 -5.21 -1.43 14.56
N PHE A 135 -6.06 -0.70 15.29
CA PHE A 135 -6.30 -0.97 16.69
C PHE A 135 -7.62 -1.71 16.86
N PHE A 136 -7.53 -2.91 17.45
CA PHE A 136 -8.69 -3.70 17.81
C PHE A 136 -8.91 -3.54 19.30
N LYS A 137 -9.91 -2.75 19.66
CA LYS A 137 -10.19 -2.44 21.05
C LYS A 137 -11.63 -2.82 21.37
N LEU A 138 -11.79 -3.59 22.41
CA LEU A 138 -13.12 -4.00 22.86
C LEU A 138 -13.80 -2.83 23.56
N ALA A 139 -15.12 -2.72 23.37
CA ALA A 139 -15.92 -1.74 24.10
C ALA A 139 -16.05 -2.16 25.55
N GLU A 140 -16.02 -1.20 26.45
CA GLU A 140 -16.22 -1.48 27.89
C GLU A 140 -17.68 -1.58 28.27
#